data_8b672b8a359d17f1447664c3c7b8e629
#
_entry.id   8b672b8a359d17f1447664c3c7b8e629
#
_cell.length_a   1.000
_cell.length_b   1.000
_cell.length_c   1.000
_cell.angle_alpha   90.00
_cell.angle_beta   90.00
_cell.angle_gamma   90.00
#
_symmetry.space_group_name_H-M   'P 1'
#
loop_
_entity.id
_entity.type
_entity.pdbx_description
1 polymer ?
#
loop_
_entity_poly.entity_id
_entity_poly.type
_entity_poly.pdbx_seq_one_letter_code
_entity_poly.pdbx_strand_id
1 'polypeptide(L)'
;VFSLKAIKDTVTLISVLLVICTLISCGGSSVHAPVYNNHLPTKSTSSKVHIVRAGDTLYSIAWQNGKDYRTLAQWNNISWPYTIYKGQKLTLIGSNLKTNDKNKSLKPAKKTLKKQKITKSTSNNYQKRLKLNWQWPINVTSFEKGLVKSGLVLFGETGEQVKASESGKVVYAGSGLKGYGNLIIVKHNEEYLTAYGYNKRVLVSEGSVVKKGEVIAEIGVDNKNRRVLFFEMRRHGKAVSILEYMPVLRK
;
A
#
# COMPACT_ATOMS: atom_id res chain seq x y z
N VAL A 1 65.53 -35.64 -10.83
CA VAL A 1 64.62 -36.25 -11.81
C VAL A 1 63.29 -36.45 -11.14
N PHE A 2 62.37 -35.51 -11.31
CA PHE A 2 60.99 -35.63 -10.76
C PHE A 2 60.25 -36.70 -11.58
N SER A 3 59.71 -37.72 -10.93
CA SER A 3 59.04 -38.82 -11.53
C SER A 3 57.79 -38.36 -12.32
N LEU A 4 57.69 -38.76 -13.59
CA LEU A 4 56.54 -38.53 -14.47
C LEU A 4 55.19 -38.98 -13.86
N LYS A 5 55.24 -39.87 -12.91
CA LYS A 5 54.10 -40.40 -12.14
C LYS A 5 53.52 -39.36 -11.20
N ALA A 6 54.37 -38.58 -10.49
CA ALA A 6 53.94 -37.55 -9.59
C ALA A 6 53.24 -36.39 -10.33
N ILE A 7 53.66 -36.08 -11.57
CA ILE A 7 53.00 -35.01 -12.38
C ILE A 7 51.62 -35.49 -12.85
N LYS A 8 51.47 -36.74 -13.24
CA LYS A 8 50.15 -37.28 -13.63
C LYS A 8 49.16 -37.31 -12.47
N ASP A 9 49.62 -37.70 -11.29
CA ASP A 9 48.76 -37.75 -10.11
C ASP A 9 48.31 -36.36 -9.66
N THR A 10 49.18 -35.35 -9.76
CA THR A 10 48.79 -33.94 -9.45
C THR A 10 47.85 -33.36 -10.50
N VAL A 11 48.02 -33.66 -11.80
CA VAL A 11 47.12 -33.19 -12.85
C VAL A 11 45.74 -33.82 -12.72
N THR A 12 45.65 -35.12 -12.36
CA THR A 12 44.36 -35.80 -12.10
C THR A 12 43.69 -35.22 -10.88
N LEU A 13 44.40 -34.93 -9.82
CA LEU A 13 43.84 -34.34 -8.61
C LEU A 13 43.28 -32.95 -8.86
N ILE A 14 43.99 -32.11 -9.63
CA ILE A 14 43.54 -30.76 -10.02
C ILE A 14 42.32 -30.85 -10.94
N SER A 15 42.27 -31.82 -11.87
CA SER A 15 41.13 -32.02 -12.76
C SER A 15 39.87 -32.46 -12.00
N VAL A 16 40.00 -33.34 -11.01
CA VAL A 16 38.87 -33.76 -10.14
C VAL A 16 38.39 -32.60 -9.26
N LEU A 17 39.31 -31.80 -8.74
CA LEU A 17 38.95 -30.61 -7.92
C LEU A 17 38.22 -29.57 -8.77
N LEU A 18 38.62 -29.38 -10.03
CA LEU A 18 37.96 -28.42 -10.95
C LEU A 18 36.52 -28.86 -11.32
N VAL A 19 36.31 -30.17 -11.47
CA VAL A 19 34.99 -30.75 -11.77
C VAL A 19 34.06 -30.62 -10.54
N ILE A 20 34.59 -30.76 -9.32
CA ILE A 20 33.80 -30.58 -8.08
C ILE A 20 33.39 -29.12 -7.89
N CYS A 21 34.24 -28.14 -8.25
CA CYS A 21 33.90 -26.70 -8.16
C CYS A 21 32.79 -26.28 -9.14
N THR A 22 32.59 -26.98 -10.25
CA THR A 22 31.51 -26.63 -11.20
C THR A 22 30.12 -27.11 -10.76
N LEU A 23 30.03 -27.97 -9.75
CA LEU A 23 28.74 -28.49 -9.21
C LEU A 23 28.16 -27.65 -8.11
N ILE A 24 28.85 -26.63 -7.61
CA ILE A 24 28.30 -25.64 -6.66
C ILE A 24 27.79 -24.44 -7.46
N SER A 25 26.95 -24.70 -8.46
CA SER A 25 26.09 -23.68 -9.03
C SER A 25 24.99 -23.43 -8.00
N CYS A 26 25.19 -22.38 -7.22
CA CYS A 26 24.18 -21.83 -6.34
C CYS A 26 22.98 -21.47 -7.21
N GLY A 27 21.96 -22.31 -7.20
CA GLY A 27 20.68 -22.02 -7.82
C GLY A 27 20.12 -20.75 -7.21
N GLY A 28 20.27 -19.62 -7.91
CA GLY A 28 19.61 -18.39 -7.56
C GLY A 28 18.12 -18.67 -7.52
N SER A 29 17.53 -18.67 -6.34
CA SER A 29 16.10 -18.69 -6.16
C SER A 29 15.53 -17.45 -6.85
N SER A 30 15.06 -17.62 -8.09
CA SER A 30 14.20 -16.65 -8.73
C SER A 30 12.97 -16.50 -7.82
N VAL A 31 12.93 -15.45 -7.02
CA VAL A 31 11.74 -15.07 -6.26
C VAL A 31 10.72 -14.65 -7.31
N HIS A 32 10.06 -15.63 -7.92
CA HIS A 32 8.86 -15.39 -8.70
C HIS A 32 7.79 -14.95 -7.70
N ALA A 33 7.27 -13.77 -7.89
CA ALA A 33 6.05 -13.37 -7.19
C ALA A 33 5.00 -14.47 -7.43
N PRO A 34 4.30 -14.96 -6.39
CA PRO A 34 3.39 -16.07 -6.54
C PRO A 34 2.35 -15.75 -7.60
N VAL A 35 2.32 -16.56 -8.66
CA VAL A 35 1.29 -16.50 -9.71
C VAL A 35 -0.01 -16.92 -9.07
N TYR A 36 -0.86 -15.96 -8.71
CA TYR A 36 -2.19 -16.23 -8.22
C TYR A 36 -3.11 -16.54 -9.39
N ASN A 37 -3.58 -17.78 -9.45
CA ASN A 37 -4.67 -18.20 -10.32
C ASN A 37 -5.86 -17.24 -10.12
N ASN A 38 -6.29 -16.61 -11.21
CA ASN A 38 -7.48 -15.78 -11.29
C ASN A 38 -8.76 -16.63 -11.08
N HIS A 39 -9.07 -16.92 -9.84
CA HIS A 39 -10.48 -17.05 -9.51
C HIS A 39 -10.98 -15.61 -9.31
N LEU A 40 -11.79 -15.12 -10.27
CA LEU A 40 -12.68 -13.99 -10.06
C LEU A 40 -13.24 -14.11 -8.65
N PRO A 41 -13.20 -13.06 -7.82
CA PRO A 41 -13.78 -13.14 -6.50
C PRO A 41 -15.27 -13.40 -6.68
N THR A 42 -15.67 -14.67 -6.56
CA THR A 42 -17.05 -15.01 -6.24
C THR A 42 -17.48 -14.08 -5.14
N LYS A 43 -18.61 -13.42 -5.32
CA LYS A 43 -19.32 -12.52 -4.42
C LYS A 43 -18.84 -12.71 -2.98
N SER A 44 -17.87 -11.90 -2.54
CA SER A 44 -17.33 -11.98 -1.19
C SER A 44 -18.50 -11.81 -0.26
N THR A 45 -18.92 -12.88 0.39
CA THR A 45 -19.71 -12.79 1.60
C THR A 45 -18.88 -11.92 2.53
N SER A 46 -19.25 -10.65 2.60
CA SER A 46 -18.58 -9.64 3.41
C SER A 46 -18.53 -10.18 4.84
N SER A 47 -17.42 -10.78 5.23
CA SER A 47 -17.27 -11.24 6.60
C SER A 47 -17.38 -9.99 7.47
N LYS A 48 -18.29 -10.05 8.45
CA LYS A 48 -18.55 -8.91 9.34
C LYS A 48 -17.34 -8.58 10.23
N VAL A 49 -16.36 -9.46 10.26
CA VAL A 49 -15.18 -9.39 11.14
C VAL A 49 -13.91 -9.73 10.36
N HIS A 50 -12.85 -8.96 10.56
CA HIS A 50 -11.50 -9.25 10.10
C HIS A 50 -10.62 -9.62 11.29
N ILE A 51 -9.81 -10.67 11.16
CA ILE A 51 -8.77 -11.03 12.14
C ILE A 51 -7.45 -10.45 11.62
N VAL A 52 -6.85 -9.53 12.36
CA VAL A 52 -5.61 -8.87 12.02
C VAL A 52 -4.48 -9.87 11.83
N ARG A 53 -3.79 -9.82 10.72
CA ARG A 53 -2.64 -10.65 10.37
C ARG A 53 -1.34 -9.86 10.50
N ALA A 54 -0.21 -10.57 10.48
CA ALA A 54 1.09 -9.91 10.38
C ALA A 54 1.17 -9.08 9.09
N GLY A 55 1.65 -7.84 9.18
CA GLY A 55 1.73 -6.90 8.06
C GLY A 55 0.44 -6.17 7.74
N ASP A 56 -0.67 -6.41 8.46
CA ASP A 56 -1.87 -5.60 8.34
C ASP A 56 -1.69 -4.25 9.05
N THR A 57 -2.22 -3.20 8.43
CA THR A 57 -2.47 -1.90 9.06
C THR A 57 -3.95 -1.61 9.06
N LEU A 58 -4.42 -0.71 9.92
CA LEU A 58 -5.82 -0.30 9.86
C LEU A 58 -6.18 0.29 8.50
N TYR A 59 -5.22 0.96 7.87
CA TYR A 59 -5.35 1.53 6.52
C TYR A 59 -5.49 0.45 5.44
N SER A 60 -4.66 -0.60 5.48
CA SER A 60 -4.72 -1.69 4.50
C SER A 60 -6.01 -2.49 4.62
N ILE A 61 -6.48 -2.75 5.84
CA ILE A 61 -7.75 -3.43 6.10
C ILE A 61 -8.93 -2.57 5.60
N ALA A 62 -8.93 -1.27 5.91
CA ALA A 62 -9.93 -0.33 5.43
C ALA A 62 -9.93 -0.25 3.89
N TRP A 63 -8.75 -0.18 3.29
CA TRP A 63 -8.56 -0.18 1.84
C TRP A 63 -9.18 -1.41 1.18
N GLN A 64 -8.82 -2.60 1.65
CA GLN A 64 -9.31 -3.88 1.11
C GLN A 64 -10.83 -3.99 1.17
N ASN A 65 -11.44 -3.41 2.20
CA ASN A 65 -12.88 -3.48 2.44
C ASN A 65 -13.67 -2.26 1.92
N GLY A 66 -13.02 -1.32 1.20
CA GLY A 66 -13.66 -0.12 0.67
C GLY A 66 -14.25 0.79 1.75
N LYS A 67 -13.59 0.85 2.90
CA LYS A 67 -14.00 1.64 4.07
C LYS A 67 -13.08 2.84 4.28
N ASP A 68 -13.60 3.87 4.90
CA ASP A 68 -12.77 4.92 5.49
C ASP A 68 -12.11 4.37 6.75
N TYR A 69 -10.79 4.57 6.89
CA TYR A 69 -10.02 4.04 8.03
C TYR A 69 -10.48 4.63 9.37
N ARG A 70 -10.97 5.88 9.39
CA ARG A 70 -11.49 6.52 10.61
C ARG A 70 -12.82 5.91 11.02
N THR A 71 -13.67 5.63 10.04
CA THR A 71 -14.93 4.92 10.28
C THR A 71 -14.65 3.52 10.83
N LEU A 72 -13.67 2.82 10.26
CA LEU A 72 -13.24 1.51 10.76
C LEU A 72 -12.66 1.62 12.19
N ALA A 73 -11.86 2.65 12.46
CA ALA A 73 -11.32 2.95 13.78
C ALA A 73 -12.44 3.17 14.81
N GLN A 74 -13.43 4.00 14.47
CA GLN A 74 -14.59 4.30 15.33
C GLN A 74 -15.40 3.04 15.66
N TRP A 75 -15.67 2.19 14.69
CA TRP A 75 -16.41 0.93 14.92
C TRP A 75 -15.69 -0.03 15.86
N ASN A 76 -14.37 0.13 16.00
CA ASN A 76 -13.53 -0.76 16.79
C ASN A 76 -12.90 -0.07 18.02
N ASN A 77 -13.31 1.17 18.34
CA ASN A 77 -12.76 1.96 19.46
C ASN A 77 -11.22 2.12 19.39
N ILE A 78 -10.68 2.27 18.17
CA ILE A 78 -9.24 2.45 17.93
C ILE A 78 -8.96 3.95 17.77
N SER A 79 -8.16 4.49 18.70
CA SER A 79 -7.72 5.88 18.67
C SER A 79 -6.42 6.06 17.89
N TRP A 80 -6.12 7.32 17.52
CA TRP A 80 -4.81 7.65 16.97
C TRP A 80 -3.68 7.17 17.93
N PRO A 81 -2.61 6.56 17.46
CA PRO A 81 -2.11 6.44 16.07
C PRO A 81 -2.66 5.26 15.25
N TYR A 82 -3.81 4.69 15.58
CA TYR A 82 -4.50 3.60 14.88
C TYR A 82 -3.75 2.27 14.92
N THR A 83 -3.06 2.00 16.02
CA THR A 83 -2.32 0.75 16.24
C THR A 83 -3.28 -0.42 16.37
N ILE A 84 -2.98 -1.50 15.66
CA ILE A 84 -3.68 -2.78 15.73
C ILE A 84 -2.68 -3.91 15.99
N TYR A 85 -3.16 -5.02 16.51
CA TYR A 85 -2.30 -6.13 16.93
C TYR A 85 -2.71 -7.42 16.22
N LYS A 86 -1.74 -8.24 15.86
CA LYS A 86 -1.97 -9.58 15.27
C LYS A 86 -2.94 -10.38 16.14
N GLY A 87 -3.96 -10.97 15.51
CA GLY A 87 -5.03 -11.72 16.18
C GLY A 87 -6.21 -10.86 16.66
N GLN A 88 -6.08 -9.53 16.67
CA GLN A 88 -7.18 -8.63 17.02
C GLN A 88 -8.35 -8.83 16.04
N LYS A 89 -9.59 -8.88 16.58
CA LYS A 89 -10.81 -8.96 15.76
C LYS A 89 -11.32 -7.54 15.49
N LEU A 90 -11.47 -7.18 14.23
CA LEU A 90 -12.01 -5.89 13.81
C LEU A 90 -13.37 -6.06 13.15
N THR A 91 -14.38 -5.36 13.66
CA THR A 91 -15.70 -5.28 13.04
C THR A 91 -15.63 -4.41 11.79
N LEU A 92 -16.05 -4.97 10.63
CA LEU A 92 -16.06 -4.28 9.33
C LEU A 92 -17.40 -3.61 9.00
N ILE A 93 -18.38 -3.76 9.86
CA ILE A 93 -19.74 -3.21 9.71
C ILE A 93 -20.04 -2.43 10.98
N GLY A 94 -20.46 -1.17 10.84
CA GLY A 94 -20.99 -0.42 11.98
C GLY A 94 -22.23 -1.10 12.53
N SER A 95 -22.20 -1.55 13.77
CA SER A 95 -23.42 -1.81 14.48
C SER A 95 -24.11 -0.47 14.65
N ASN A 96 -25.36 -0.33 14.17
CA ASN A 96 -26.26 0.68 14.68
C ASN A 96 -26.48 0.33 16.15
N LEU A 97 -25.54 0.71 17.01
CA LEU A 97 -25.78 0.70 18.45
C LEU A 97 -26.85 1.74 18.70
N LYS A 98 -28.12 1.31 18.64
CA LYS A 98 -29.15 1.91 19.46
C LYS A 98 -28.60 1.77 20.88
N THR A 99 -28.07 2.85 21.41
CA THR A 99 -27.72 2.96 22.82
C THR A 99 -28.99 2.85 23.64
N ASN A 100 -29.39 1.60 23.91
CA ASN A 100 -30.27 1.28 25.01
C ASN A 100 -29.39 0.93 26.22
N ASP A 101 -28.64 1.88 26.71
CA ASP A 101 -28.15 1.85 28.09
C ASP A 101 -29.00 2.81 28.91
N LYS A 102 -30.15 2.29 29.37
CA LYS A 102 -30.76 2.72 30.60
C LYS A 102 -29.86 2.28 31.75
N ASN A 103 -29.52 3.24 32.61
CA ASN A 103 -28.93 3.12 33.96
C ASN A 103 -27.40 3.04 34.04
N LYS A 104 -26.78 4.24 34.07
CA LYS A 104 -25.99 4.61 35.26
C LYS A 104 -25.95 6.12 35.41
N SER A 105 -26.78 6.60 36.34
CA SER A 105 -26.78 7.96 36.85
C SER A 105 -25.41 8.27 37.47
N LEU A 106 -24.64 9.15 36.84
CA LEU A 106 -23.58 9.90 37.49
C LEU A 106 -23.89 11.39 37.26
N LYS A 107 -24.11 12.10 38.34
CA LYS A 107 -24.44 13.53 38.38
C LYS A 107 -23.44 14.38 37.63
N PRO A 108 -23.83 15.36 36.82
CA PRO A 108 -22.90 16.23 36.13
C PRO A 108 -22.33 17.28 37.09
N ALA A 109 -20.99 17.27 37.22
CA ALA A 109 -20.28 18.40 37.78
C ALA A 109 -20.34 19.57 36.78
N LYS A 110 -21.00 20.63 37.19
CA LYS A 110 -21.19 21.90 36.50
C LYS A 110 -19.80 22.58 36.34
N LYS A 111 -19.12 22.45 35.21
CA LYS A 111 -18.00 23.33 34.80
C LYS A 111 -18.48 24.23 33.67
N THR A 112 -18.61 25.51 34.02
CA THR A 112 -18.96 26.63 33.16
C THR A 112 -17.90 26.77 32.05
N LEU A 113 -18.22 26.32 30.83
CA LEU A 113 -17.38 26.59 29.66
C LEU A 113 -17.75 27.96 29.09
N LYS A 114 -16.83 28.92 29.22
CA LYS A 114 -16.89 30.23 28.54
C LYS A 114 -16.99 29.99 27.03
N LYS A 115 -18.07 30.49 26.46
CA LYS A 115 -18.35 30.50 25.01
C LYS A 115 -17.29 31.38 24.31
N GLN A 116 -16.21 30.79 23.80
CA GLN A 116 -15.28 31.51 22.92
C GLN A 116 -15.93 31.67 21.55
N LYS A 117 -16.07 32.93 21.16
CA LYS A 117 -16.56 33.39 19.88
C LYS A 117 -15.55 32.94 18.79
N ILE A 118 -15.87 31.87 18.05
CA ILE A 118 -15.05 31.42 16.93
C ILE A 118 -15.18 32.46 15.82
N THR A 119 -14.12 33.22 15.63
CA THR A 119 -14.03 34.21 14.58
C THR A 119 -13.93 33.51 13.23
N LYS A 120 -14.71 33.97 12.25
CA LYS A 120 -14.81 33.46 10.84
C LYS A 120 -13.50 33.47 10.04
N SER A 121 -12.39 33.90 10.64
CA SER A 121 -11.07 34.00 10.00
C SER A 121 -10.33 32.67 9.83
N THR A 122 -10.69 31.62 10.57
CA THR A 122 -9.98 30.32 10.54
C THR A 122 -10.42 29.44 9.38
N SER A 123 -11.62 29.67 8.82
CA SER A 123 -12.20 28.87 7.73
C SER A 123 -11.43 29.04 6.40
N ASN A 124 -11.04 30.27 6.05
CA ASN A 124 -10.36 30.53 4.78
C ASN A 124 -8.90 30.02 4.73
N ASN A 125 -8.21 30.00 5.86
CA ASN A 125 -6.86 29.42 5.92
C ASN A 125 -6.87 27.89 5.90
N TYR A 126 -7.94 27.25 6.38
CA TYR A 126 -8.10 25.81 6.31
C TYR A 126 -8.36 25.34 4.87
N GLN A 127 -9.22 26.04 4.14
CA GLN A 127 -9.51 25.80 2.73
C GLN A 127 -8.26 25.99 1.82
N LYS A 128 -7.41 26.98 2.13
CA LYS A 128 -6.18 27.26 1.38
C LYS A 128 -5.08 26.19 1.60
N ARG A 129 -5.10 25.47 2.73
CA ARG A 129 -4.18 24.34 3.05
C ARG A 129 -4.58 23.03 2.36
N LEU A 130 -5.78 22.93 1.79
CA LEU A 130 -6.33 21.70 1.23
C LEU A 130 -6.20 21.59 -0.30
N LYS A 131 -5.62 22.58 -0.96
CA LYS A 131 -5.38 22.50 -2.40
C LYS A 131 -4.14 21.64 -2.65
N LEU A 132 -4.32 20.31 -2.63
CA LEU A 132 -3.30 19.36 -3.04
C LEU A 132 -2.96 19.61 -4.52
N ASN A 133 -1.69 19.60 -4.84
CA ASN A 133 -1.19 19.83 -6.19
C ASN A 133 -0.65 18.51 -6.73
N TRP A 134 -1.53 17.70 -7.31
CA TRP A 134 -1.23 16.36 -7.78
C TRP A 134 -0.29 16.34 -8.98
N GLN A 135 0.51 15.28 -9.07
CA GLN A 135 1.29 14.93 -10.25
C GLN A 135 1.12 13.44 -10.58
N TRP A 136 1.33 13.08 -11.83
CA TRP A 136 1.36 11.70 -12.24
C TRP A 136 2.55 10.97 -11.57
N PRO A 137 2.35 9.72 -11.13
CA PRO A 137 3.39 8.96 -10.42
C PRO A 137 4.50 8.43 -11.33
N ILE A 138 4.23 8.33 -12.63
CA ILE A 138 5.17 7.95 -13.70
C ILE A 138 4.96 8.85 -14.91
N ASN A 139 5.81 8.72 -15.93
CA ASN A 139 5.57 9.36 -17.22
C ASN A 139 4.48 8.58 -17.97
N VAL A 140 3.23 9.04 -17.90
CA VAL A 140 2.07 8.35 -18.45
C VAL A 140 2.00 8.53 -19.95
N THR A 141 2.28 7.47 -20.71
CA THR A 141 2.09 7.43 -22.18
C THR A 141 0.69 6.95 -22.55
N SER A 142 0.18 5.98 -21.81
CA SER A 142 -1.17 5.44 -21.97
C SER A 142 -1.66 4.83 -20.66
N PHE A 143 -2.96 4.62 -20.55
CA PHE A 143 -3.57 3.96 -19.40
C PHE A 143 -4.85 3.23 -19.78
N GLU A 144 -5.27 2.27 -18.94
CA GLU A 144 -6.56 1.60 -19.00
C GLU A 144 -7.21 1.58 -17.60
N LYS A 145 -8.50 1.31 -17.56
CA LYS A 145 -9.19 1.11 -16.26
C LYS A 145 -8.65 -0.13 -15.58
N GLY A 146 -8.29 -0.02 -14.31
CA GLY A 146 -7.84 -1.14 -13.50
C GLY A 146 -8.92 -2.20 -13.35
N LEU A 147 -8.51 -3.46 -13.20
CA LEU A 147 -9.41 -4.60 -12.94
C LEU A 147 -10.14 -4.47 -11.60
N VAL A 148 -9.55 -3.79 -10.64
CA VAL A 148 -10.15 -3.45 -9.35
C VAL A 148 -10.83 -2.10 -9.49
N LYS A 149 -12.09 -2.12 -9.60
CA LYS A 149 -13.19 -1.16 -9.87
C LYS A 149 -12.92 0.35 -10.06
N SER A 150 -11.78 0.93 -9.70
CA SER A 150 -11.67 2.40 -9.59
C SER A 150 -10.28 2.97 -9.82
N GLY A 151 -9.27 2.15 -9.97
CA GLY A 151 -7.91 2.58 -10.29
C GLY A 151 -7.65 2.62 -11.78
N LEU A 152 -6.51 3.17 -12.15
CA LEU A 152 -5.94 3.11 -13.49
C LEU A 152 -4.75 2.16 -13.50
N VAL A 153 -4.58 1.46 -14.61
CA VAL A 153 -3.34 0.77 -14.95
C VAL A 153 -2.58 1.67 -15.90
N LEU A 154 -1.49 2.25 -15.43
CA LEU A 154 -0.64 3.16 -16.17
C LEU A 154 0.47 2.36 -16.83
N PHE A 155 0.64 2.48 -18.14
CA PHE A 155 1.73 1.82 -18.85
C PHE A 155 3.02 2.63 -18.73
N GLY A 156 4.12 1.95 -18.45
CA GLY A 156 5.43 2.56 -18.26
C GLY A 156 6.58 1.70 -18.80
N GLU A 157 7.81 2.18 -18.57
CA GLU A 157 9.03 1.59 -19.11
C GLU A 157 9.73 0.67 -18.09
N THR A 158 10.65 -0.18 -18.57
CA THR A 158 11.45 -1.04 -17.69
C THR A 158 12.35 -0.19 -16.78
N GLY A 159 12.26 -0.42 -15.46
CA GLY A 159 13.08 0.30 -14.49
C GLY A 159 12.61 1.71 -14.21
N GLU A 160 11.47 2.12 -14.75
CA GLU A 160 10.90 3.44 -14.49
C GLU A 160 10.61 3.62 -13.00
N GLN A 161 10.94 4.80 -12.49
CA GLN A 161 10.75 5.16 -11.09
C GLN A 161 9.31 5.61 -10.83
N VAL A 162 8.71 5.01 -9.82
CA VAL A 162 7.41 5.43 -9.31
C VAL A 162 7.62 6.53 -8.27
N LYS A 163 6.94 7.67 -8.46
CA LYS A 163 7.05 8.87 -7.61
C LYS A 163 5.78 9.09 -6.83
N ALA A 164 5.90 9.64 -5.62
CA ALA A 164 4.74 10.06 -4.84
C ALA A 164 3.99 11.19 -5.56
N SER A 165 2.70 11.01 -5.77
CA SER A 165 1.86 11.98 -6.50
C SER A 165 1.64 13.29 -5.74
N GLU A 166 1.78 13.27 -4.42
CA GLU A 166 1.76 14.40 -3.51
C GLU A 166 2.49 14.00 -2.22
N SER A 167 2.92 14.99 -1.43
CA SER A 167 3.56 14.76 -0.14
C SER A 167 2.62 14.02 0.81
N GLY A 168 3.18 13.16 1.68
CA GLY A 168 2.36 12.39 2.61
C GLY A 168 3.15 11.45 3.49
N LYS A 169 2.43 10.58 4.19
CA LYS A 169 2.99 9.52 5.03
C LYS A 169 2.62 8.16 4.46
N VAL A 170 3.60 7.29 4.31
CA VAL A 170 3.37 5.88 3.94
C VAL A 170 2.65 5.19 5.10
N VAL A 171 1.46 4.69 4.85
CA VAL A 171 0.60 4.01 5.83
C VAL A 171 0.45 2.52 5.56
N TYR A 172 0.99 2.05 4.45
CA TYR A 172 1.15 0.65 4.12
C TYR A 172 2.25 0.49 3.07
N ALA A 173 3.11 -0.52 3.23
CA ALA A 173 4.12 -0.93 2.26
C ALA A 173 4.32 -2.45 2.34
N GLY A 174 3.80 -3.21 1.36
CA GLY A 174 3.87 -4.67 1.41
C GLY A 174 3.11 -5.36 0.29
N SER A 175 3.13 -6.70 0.29
CA SER A 175 2.46 -7.55 -0.70
C SER A 175 1.26 -8.34 -0.14
N GLY A 176 0.82 -8.03 1.08
CA GLY A 176 -0.25 -8.76 1.78
C GLY A 176 -1.65 -8.57 1.19
N LEU A 177 -1.89 -7.50 0.41
CA LEU A 177 -3.19 -7.24 -0.21
C LEU A 177 -3.27 -7.95 -1.57
N LYS A 178 -4.20 -8.92 -1.65
CA LYS A 178 -4.40 -9.71 -2.88
C LYS A 178 -4.82 -8.82 -4.05
N GLY A 179 -4.21 -9.05 -5.22
CA GLY A 179 -4.55 -8.39 -6.47
C GLY A 179 -3.77 -7.10 -6.75
N TYR A 180 -2.92 -6.65 -5.83
CA TYR A 180 -2.14 -5.41 -5.99
C TYR A 180 -0.62 -5.63 -6.17
N GLY A 181 -0.12 -6.88 -5.98
CA GLY A 181 1.32 -7.13 -5.93
C GLY A 181 1.97 -6.39 -4.76
N ASN A 182 3.19 -5.90 -4.97
CA ASN A 182 3.81 -4.99 -4.00
C ASN A 182 3.10 -3.64 -4.06
N LEU A 183 2.49 -3.25 -2.94
CA LEU A 183 1.62 -2.10 -2.83
C LEU A 183 2.18 -1.09 -1.82
N ILE A 184 2.13 0.18 -2.19
CA ILE A 184 2.34 1.31 -1.27
C ILE A 184 1.02 2.06 -1.15
N ILE A 185 0.62 2.45 0.07
CA ILE A 185 -0.46 3.40 0.30
C ILE A 185 0.11 4.62 1.01
N VAL A 186 -0.11 5.81 0.43
CA VAL A 186 0.31 7.09 1.00
C VAL A 186 -0.91 7.87 1.46
N LYS A 187 -0.89 8.30 2.72
CA LYS A 187 -1.87 9.23 3.31
C LYS A 187 -1.35 10.66 3.11
N HIS A 188 -2.07 11.45 2.34
CA HIS A 188 -1.70 12.85 2.07
C HIS A 188 -2.27 13.82 3.10
N ASN A 189 -3.52 13.58 3.50
CA ASN A 189 -4.20 14.31 4.57
C ASN A 189 -5.31 13.43 5.18
N GLU A 190 -6.26 14.03 5.90
CA GLU A 190 -7.36 13.29 6.51
C GLU A 190 -8.39 12.75 5.49
N GLU A 191 -8.39 13.27 4.25
CA GLU A 191 -9.36 12.91 3.23
C GLU A 191 -8.79 11.96 2.18
N TYR A 192 -7.52 12.19 1.75
CA TYR A 192 -6.95 11.58 0.55
C TYR A 192 -5.88 10.54 0.85
N LEU A 193 -6.04 9.40 0.19
CA LEU A 193 -5.06 8.32 0.09
C LEU A 193 -4.78 8.03 -1.38
N THR A 194 -3.53 7.72 -1.72
CA THR A 194 -3.16 7.12 -3.01
C THR A 194 -2.53 5.75 -2.82
N ALA A 195 -2.73 4.88 -3.78
CA ALA A 195 -2.16 3.54 -3.82
C ALA A 195 -1.38 3.32 -5.12
N TYR A 196 -0.23 2.67 -4.97
CA TYR A 196 0.73 2.36 -6.02
C TYR A 196 1.00 0.87 -5.98
N GLY A 197 0.42 0.11 -6.93
CA GLY A 197 0.51 -1.35 -6.98
C GLY A 197 1.32 -1.87 -8.15
N TYR A 198 1.57 -3.19 -8.18
CA TYR A 198 2.40 -3.89 -9.14
C TYR A 198 3.86 -3.43 -9.17
N ASN A 199 4.36 -2.88 -8.04
CA ASN A 199 5.76 -2.48 -7.96
C ASN A 199 6.68 -3.70 -8.01
N LYS A 200 7.80 -3.58 -8.74
CA LYS A 200 8.89 -4.54 -8.70
C LYS A 200 9.62 -4.48 -7.37
N ARG A 201 9.95 -3.26 -6.95
CA ARG A 201 10.68 -2.98 -5.72
C ARG A 201 10.09 -1.77 -5.02
N VAL A 202 9.84 -1.91 -3.73
CA VAL A 202 9.42 -0.81 -2.84
C VAL A 202 10.67 -0.21 -2.21
N LEU A 203 10.78 1.11 -2.23
CA LEU A 203 11.96 1.86 -1.75
C LEU A 203 11.70 2.62 -0.45
N VAL A 204 10.48 2.56 0.06
CA VAL A 204 10.04 3.21 1.30
C VAL A 204 9.43 2.19 2.25
N SER A 205 9.41 2.52 3.53
CA SER A 205 8.79 1.69 4.57
C SER A 205 7.53 2.36 5.12
N GLU A 206 6.67 1.56 5.75
CA GLU A 206 5.56 2.08 6.53
C GLU A 206 6.06 3.08 7.58
N GLY A 207 5.35 4.19 7.74
CA GLY A 207 5.74 5.29 8.62
C GLY A 207 6.61 6.36 7.96
N SER A 208 7.26 6.10 6.82
CA SER A 208 8.07 7.08 6.07
C SER A 208 7.23 8.29 5.66
N VAL A 209 7.82 9.48 5.78
CA VAL A 209 7.26 10.72 5.23
C VAL A 209 7.90 10.94 3.87
N VAL A 210 7.09 11.12 2.85
CA VAL A 210 7.54 11.32 1.47
C VAL A 210 7.12 12.69 0.96
N LYS A 211 7.95 13.29 0.11
CA LYS A 211 7.64 14.54 -0.58
C LYS A 211 7.00 14.24 -1.94
N LYS A 212 6.21 15.18 -2.44
CA LYS A 212 5.74 15.14 -3.84
C LYS A 212 6.92 14.96 -4.79
N GLY A 213 6.83 13.99 -5.71
CA GLY A 213 7.88 13.69 -6.68
C GLY A 213 9.01 12.82 -6.16
N GLU A 214 9.02 12.48 -4.86
CA GLU A 214 10.01 11.56 -4.29
C GLU A 214 9.81 10.14 -4.85
N VAL A 215 10.93 9.48 -5.18
CA VAL A 215 10.90 8.10 -5.68
C VAL A 215 10.56 7.15 -4.54
N ILE A 216 9.48 6.41 -4.69
CA ILE A 216 8.96 5.48 -3.67
C ILE A 216 9.04 4.01 -4.09
N ALA A 217 9.13 3.73 -5.39
CA ALA A 217 9.23 2.37 -5.93
C ALA A 217 9.83 2.35 -7.33
N GLU A 218 10.02 1.13 -7.86
CA GLU A 218 10.26 0.86 -9.27
C GLU A 218 9.06 0.13 -9.86
N ILE A 219 8.70 0.47 -11.10
CA ILE A 219 7.61 -0.17 -11.82
C ILE A 219 7.87 -1.67 -11.98
N GLY A 220 6.83 -2.46 -11.84
CA GLY A 220 6.88 -3.91 -12.03
C GLY A 220 6.04 -4.36 -13.21
N VAL A 221 5.47 -5.55 -13.06
CA VAL A 221 4.60 -6.16 -14.07
C VAL A 221 3.31 -6.65 -13.43
N ASP A 222 2.24 -6.64 -14.21
CA ASP A 222 0.98 -7.29 -13.81
C ASP A 222 1.04 -8.81 -14.09
N ASN A 223 -0.04 -9.49 -13.81
CA ASN A 223 -0.20 -10.92 -14.04
C ASN A 223 -0.22 -11.32 -15.53
N LYS A 224 -0.26 -10.37 -16.46
CA LYS A 224 -0.12 -10.56 -17.90
C LYS A 224 1.31 -10.22 -18.39
N ASN A 225 2.24 -10.02 -17.45
CA ASN A 225 3.63 -9.64 -17.74
C ASN A 225 3.76 -8.29 -18.47
N ARG A 226 2.78 -7.39 -18.34
CA ARG A 226 2.83 -6.04 -18.89
C ARG A 226 3.48 -5.09 -17.87
N ARG A 227 4.33 -4.19 -18.31
CA ARG A 227 4.97 -3.17 -17.45
C ARG A 227 3.97 -2.10 -17.13
N VAL A 228 3.50 -2.13 -15.90
CA VAL A 228 2.41 -1.27 -15.47
C VAL A 228 2.55 -0.86 -14.01
N LEU A 229 2.00 0.29 -13.70
CA LEU A 229 1.72 0.74 -12.34
C LEU A 229 0.20 0.73 -12.15
N PHE A 230 -0.30 0.02 -11.17
CA PHE A 230 -1.66 0.24 -10.69
C PHE A 230 -1.69 1.50 -9.83
N PHE A 231 -2.53 2.45 -10.18
CA PHE A 231 -2.67 3.71 -9.45
C PHE A 231 -4.13 3.96 -9.08
N GLU A 232 -4.40 4.21 -7.81
CA GLU A 232 -5.76 4.49 -7.31
C GLU A 232 -5.72 5.65 -6.33
N MET A 233 -6.75 6.51 -6.38
CA MET A 233 -6.96 7.58 -5.43
C MET A 233 -8.28 7.37 -4.70
N ARG A 234 -8.26 7.57 -3.38
CA ARG A 234 -9.48 7.54 -2.55
C ARG A 234 -9.63 8.82 -1.76
N ARG A 235 -10.88 9.26 -1.67
CA ARG A 235 -11.31 10.32 -0.77
C ARG A 235 -12.32 9.75 0.22
N HIS A 236 -12.07 9.88 1.52
CA HIS A 236 -12.90 9.30 2.59
C HIS A 236 -13.18 7.80 2.36
N GLY A 237 -12.14 7.04 2.01
CA GLY A 237 -12.23 5.60 1.74
C GLY A 237 -12.92 5.20 0.43
N LYS A 238 -13.53 6.13 -0.28
CA LYS A 238 -14.19 5.90 -1.59
C LYS A 238 -13.24 6.28 -2.72
N ALA A 239 -13.14 5.42 -3.72
CA ALA A 239 -12.38 5.71 -4.91
C ALA A 239 -12.99 6.89 -5.68
N VAL A 240 -12.11 7.73 -6.21
CA VAL A 240 -12.48 8.90 -7.01
C VAL A 240 -11.87 8.81 -8.42
N SER A 241 -12.46 9.57 -9.35
CA SER A 241 -11.93 9.67 -10.71
C SER A 241 -10.57 10.38 -10.69
N ILE A 242 -9.50 9.64 -10.97
CA ILE A 242 -8.12 10.16 -10.95
C ILE A 242 -7.97 11.33 -11.94
N LEU A 243 -8.61 11.25 -13.10
CA LEU A 243 -8.50 12.24 -14.18
C LEU A 243 -9.03 13.63 -13.78
N GLU A 244 -9.90 13.72 -12.77
CA GLU A 244 -10.40 14.99 -12.26
C GLU A 244 -9.37 15.73 -11.37
N TYR A 245 -8.37 15.02 -10.91
CA TYR A 245 -7.37 15.55 -9.96
C TYR A 245 -6.00 15.75 -10.60
N MET A 246 -5.67 14.92 -11.60
CA MET A 246 -4.35 14.93 -12.22
C MET A 246 -4.22 16.01 -13.30
N PRO A 247 -3.00 16.51 -13.54
CA PRO A 247 -2.73 17.38 -14.68
C PRO A 247 -3.13 16.70 -16.00
N VAL A 248 -3.63 17.50 -16.94
CA VAL A 248 -3.94 17.01 -18.29
C VAL A 248 -2.69 16.42 -18.93
N LEU A 249 -2.80 15.21 -19.45
CA LEU A 249 -1.71 14.60 -20.21
C LEU A 249 -1.49 15.39 -21.50
N ARG A 250 -0.29 15.96 -21.63
CA ARG A 250 0.11 16.57 -22.90
C ARG A 250 0.49 15.47 -23.87
N LYS A 251 -0.16 15.45 -25.01
CA LYS A 251 0.20 14.60 -26.16
C LYS A 251 1.53 15.03 -26.73
#